data_dc2e99e3a95d8bbe33ceff4e18f85c41
#
_entry.id   dc2e99e3a95d8bbe33ceff4e18f85c41
#
_cell.length_a   1.000
_cell.length_b   1.000
_cell.length_c   1.000
_cell.angle_alpha   90.00
_cell.angle_beta   90.00
_cell.angle_gamma   90.00
#
_symmetry.space_group_name_H-M   'P 1'
#
loop_
_entity.id
_entity.type
_entity.pdbx_description
1 polymer ?
#
loop_
_entity_poly.entity_id
_entity_poly.type
_entity_poly.pdbx_seq_one_letter_code
_entity_poly.pdbx_strand_id
1 'polypeptide(L)'
;MEYNSATDRYENEFLEPILDTDFKYGVPYKIDREVYENAFKKFNKDIRIKDADVVVFHAGYTYYSDEEGGVYSYTFYTWPKNSPEESEDFYDCAQFYGCDYGNKCKETFEDFVHAVLKSVISPDKQYSEKLIAELQQEVNTKMKNIELLKNLI
;
A
#
# COMPACT_ATOMS: atom_id res chain seq x y z
N MET A 1 6.83 9.65 11.70
CA MET A 1 7.44 8.44 12.30
C MET A 1 7.21 8.49 13.80
N GLU A 2 6.52 7.51 14.32
CA GLU A 2 6.26 7.40 15.76
C GLU A 2 7.18 6.36 16.39
N TYR A 3 7.69 6.69 17.56
CA TYR A 3 8.51 5.77 18.33
C TYR A 3 7.63 4.86 19.18
N ASN A 4 7.79 3.56 19.02
CA ASN A 4 7.11 2.56 19.83
C ASN A 4 8.08 2.04 20.91
N SER A 5 7.91 2.48 22.14
CA SER A 5 8.80 2.11 23.28
C SER A 5 8.71 0.62 23.65
N ALA A 6 7.60 -0.05 23.38
CA ALA A 6 7.45 -1.47 23.70
C ALA A 6 8.27 -2.38 22.76
N THR A 7 8.50 -1.95 21.52
CA THR A 7 9.25 -2.70 20.52
C THR A 7 10.60 -2.07 20.19
N ASP A 8 10.91 -0.92 20.78
CA ASP A 8 12.11 -0.13 20.46
C ASP A 8 12.23 0.19 18.97
N ARG A 9 11.10 0.61 18.36
CA ARG A 9 10.98 0.87 16.93
C ARG A 9 10.43 2.24 16.62
N TYR A 10 10.87 2.77 15.50
CA TYR A 10 10.19 3.87 14.82
C TYR A 10 9.37 3.28 13.66
N GLU A 11 8.06 3.46 13.70
CA GLU A 11 7.15 2.92 12.70
C GLU A 11 6.54 4.03 11.85
N ASN A 12 6.49 3.77 10.56
CA ASN A 12 5.71 4.55 9.60
C ASN A 12 4.80 3.57 8.85
N GLU A 13 3.49 3.72 9.03
CA GLU A 13 2.53 2.78 8.47
C GLU A 13 2.47 2.83 6.95
N PHE A 14 2.75 3.99 6.36
CA PHE A 14 2.64 4.20 4.93
C PHE A 14 3.88 4.86 4.38
N LEU A 15 4.46 4.24 3.38
CA LEU A 15 5.44 4.90 2.54
C LEU A 15 4.72 5.84 1.60
N GLU A 16 5.30 7.01 1.38
CA GLU A 16 4.89 7.86 0.27
C GLU A 16 4.89 7.03 -1.02
N PRO A 17 4.05 7.36 -1.99
CA PRO A 17 4.04 6.63 -3.25
C PRO A 17 5.45 6.52 -3.80
N ILE A 18 5.96 5.30 -3.87
CA ILE A 18 7.29 5.03 -4.39
C ILE A 18 7.34 5.37 -5.88
N LEU A 19 6.17 5.35 -6.49
CA LEU A 19 5.97 5.62 -7.91
C LEU A 19 5.15 6.87 -8.11
N ASP A 20 5.57 7.70 -9.04
CA ASP A 20 4.77 8.80 -9.56
C ASP A 20 3.68 8.22 -10.48
N THR A 21 2.70 7.57 -9.88
CA THR A 21 1.57 6.95 -10.56
C THR A 21 0.28 7.31 -9.85
N ASP A 22 -0.85 7.10 -10.54
CA ASP A 22 -2.18 7.23 -9.96
C ASP A 22 -2.54 6.10 -8.98
N PHE A 23 -1.60 5.20 -8.75
CA PHE A 23 -1.77 4.10 -7.82
C PHE A 23 -1.93 4.59 -6.38
N LYS A 24 -2.90 4.01 -5.67
CA LYS A 24 -3.18 4.35 -4.27
C LYS A 24 -3.26 3.11 -3.41
N TYR A 25 -2.61 3.15 -2.26
CA TYR A 25 -2.77 2.12 -1.25
C TYR A 25 -4.19 2.16 -0.66
N GLY A 26 -4.72 1.00 -0.31
CA GLY A 26 -6.06 0.88 0.27
C GLY A 26 -7.19 0.82 -0.74
N VAL A 27 -6.91 0.98 -2.01
CA VAL A 27 -7.90 0.87 -3.10
C VAL A 27 -7.87 -0.53 -3.69
N PRO A 28 -9.01 -1.20 -3.88
CA PRO A 28 -9.05 -2.47 -4.59
C PRO A 28 -8.72 -2.32 -6.08
N TYR A 29 -7.75 -3.10 -6.54
CA TYR A 29 -7.34 -3.13 -7.94
C TYR A 29 -7.53 -4.53 -8.53
N LYS A 30 -8.05 -4.55 -9.76
CA LYS A 30 -8.02 -5.75 -10.58
C LYS A 30 -6.60 -5.96 -11.08
N ILE A 31 -6.10 -7.18 -10.97
CA ILE A 31 -4.72 -7.53 -11.33
C ILE A 31 -4.66 -8.63 -12.37
N ASP A 32 -3.56 -8.63 -13.15
CA ASP A 32 -3.13 -9.78 -13.94
C ASP A 32 -2.39 -10.73 -12.99
N ARG A 33 -3.02 -11.85 -12.70
CA ARG A 33 -2.53 -12.82 -11.72
C ARG A 33 -1.17 -13.41 -12.09
N GLU A 34 -0.92 -13.67 -13.35
CA GLU A 34 0.36 -14.20 -13.82
C GLU A 34 1.50 -13.21 -13.59
N VAL A 35 1.31 -11.95 -13.95
CA VAL A 35 2.30 -10.89 -13.72
C VAL A 35 2.55 -10.69 -12.22
N TYR A 36 1.50 -10.70 -11.42
CA TYR A 36 1.58 -10.59 -9.97
C TYR A 36 2.40 -11.72 -9.35
N GLU A 37 2.10 -12.96 -9.69
CA GLU A 37 2.81 -14.13 -9.16
C GLU A 37 4.28 -14.15 -9.61
N ASN A 38 4.55 -13.79 -10.85
CA ASN A 38 5.92 -13.72 -11.37
C ASN A 38 6.76 -12.67 -10.65
N ALA A 39 6.18 -11.55 -10.26
CA ALA A 39 6.86 -10.54 -9.47
C ALA A 39 7.32 -11.09 -8.12
N PHE A 40 6.46 -11.78 -7.40
CA PHE A 40 6.81 -12.43 -6.13
C PHE A 40 7.92 -13.48 -6.32
N LYS A 41 7.80 -14.34 -7.33
CA LYS A 41 8.80 -15.37 -7.62
C LYS A 41 10.17 -14.78 -7.94
N LYS A 42 10.21 -13.72 -8.71
CA LYS A 42 11.46 -13.05 -9.09
C LYS A 42 12.28 -12.60 -7.88
N PHE A 43 11.61 -12.21 -6.81
CA PHE A 43 12.23 -11.74 -5.58
C PHE A 43 12.24 -12.79 -4.46
N ASN A 44 11.96 -14.05 -4.78
CA ASN A 44 11.92 -15.17 -3.84
C ASN A 44 10.94 -14.93 -2.69
N LYS A 45 9.77 -14.38 -2.99
CA LYS A 45 8.71 -14.13 -2.03
C LYS A 45 7.55 -15.12 -2.25
N ASP A 46 6.99 -15.60 -1.15
CA ASP A 46 5.90 -16.56 -1.17
C ASP A 46 4.55 -15.90 -1.38
N ILE A 47 3.66 -16.61 -2.06
CA ILE A 47 2.28 -16.19 -2.28
C ILE A 47 1.36 -17.08 -1.44
N ARG A 48 0.50 -16.48 -0.65
CA ARG A 48 -0.53 -17.15 0.15
C ARG A 48 -1.92 -16.99 -0.45
N ILE A 49 -2.20 -15.82 -1.04
CA ILE A 49 -3.48 -15.57 -1.71
C ILE A 49 -3.56 -16.44 -2.96
N LYS A 50 -4.63 -17.23 -3.06
CA LYS A 50 -4.91 -18.06 -4.23
C LYS A 50 -6.13 -17.51 -4.96
N ASP A 51 -6.07 -17.52 -6.27
CA ASP A 51 -7.21 -17.25 -7.16
C ASP A 51 -7.89 -15.89 -7.00
N ALA A 52 -7.28 -14.93 -6.30
CA ALA A 52 -7.82 -13.58 -6.19
C ALA A 52 -7.38 -12.73 -7.37
N ASP A 53 -8.35 -12.18 -8.09
CA ASP A 53 -8.14 -11.26 -9.21
C ASP A 53 -8.24 -9.79 -8.80
N VAL A 54 -8.75 -9.54 -7.59
CA VAL A 54 -8.90 -8.18 -7.04
C VAL A 54 -8.23 -8.13 -5.67
N VAL A 55 -7.29 -7.21 -5.52
CA VAL A 55 -6.47 -7.09 -4.31
C VAL A 55 -6.34 -5.64 -3.86
N VAL A 56 -6.03 -5.49 -2.57
CA VAL A 56 -5.73 -4.19 -1.94
C VAL A 56 -4.27 -4.22 -1.49
N PHE A 57 -3.53 -3.19 -1.85
CA PHE A 57 -2.11 -3.10 -1.53
C PHE A 57 -1.85 -2.12 -0.39
N HIS A 58 -0.90 -2.46 0.47
CA HIS A 58 -0.31 -1.58 1.48
C HIS A 58 1.20 -1.78 1.55
N ALA A 59 1.90 -0.75 1.99
CA ALA A 59 3.32 -0.84 2.24
C ALA A 59 3.69 0.00 3.46
N GLY A 60 4.76 -0.36 4.11
CA GLY A 60 5.27 0.37 5.24
C GLY A 60 6.76 0.12 5.47
N TYR A 61 7.35 0.89 6.37
CA TYR A 61 8.69 0.60 6.82
C TYR A 61 8.82 0.75 8.33
N THR A 62 9.76 0.01 8.90
CA THR A 62 10.09 0.05 10.31
C THR A 62 11.60 0.24 10.46
N TYR A 63 12.00 1.11 11.35
CA TYR A 63 13.40 1.29 11.72
C TYR A 63 13.61 0.79 13.14
N TYR A 64 14.56 -0.14 13.29
CA TYR A 64 15.01 -0.62 14.58
C TYR A 64 16.33 0.05 14.93
N SER A 65 16.41 0.67 16.11
CA SER A 65 17.66 1.18 16.65
C SER A 65 18.28 0.11 17.56
N ASP A 66 19.51 -0.31 17.25
CA ASP A 66 20.32 -1.17 18.10
C ASP A 66 21.70 -0.56 18.35
N GLU A 67 22.51 -1.21 19.17
CA GLU A 67 23.84 -0.73 19.53
C GLU A 67 24.84 -0.73 18.34
N GLU A 68 24.55 -1.47 17.29
CA GLU A 68 25.40 -1.61 16.10
C GLU A 68 25.00 -0.71 14.93
N GLY A 69 23.91 0.04 15.08
CA GLY A 69 23.38 0.90 14.04
C GLY A 69 21.88 0.71 13.86
N GLY A 70 21.37 1.07 12.71
CA GLY A 70 19.96 0.93 12.38
C GLY A 70 19.70 -0.21 11.40
N VAL A 71 18.59 -0.90 11.58
CA VAL A 71 18.09 -1.87 10.63
C VAL A 71 16.77 -1.36 10.08
N TYR A 72 16.67 -1.25 8.76
CA TYR A 72 15.44 -0.89 8.08
C TYR A 72 14.72 -2.14 7.59
N SER A 73 13.41 -2.18 7.81
CA SER A 73 12.54 -3.19 7.26
C SER A 73 11.47 -2.53 6.40
N TYR A 74 11.38 -2.94 5.16
CA TYR A 74 10.35 -2.50 4.23
C TYR A 74 9.40 -3.67 4.00
N THR A 75 8.12 -3.43 4.20
CA THR A 75 7.12 -4.49 4.12
C THR A 75 6.00 -4.10 3.17
N PHE A 76 5.67 -5.01 2.30
CA PHE A 76 4.56 -4.90 1.36
C PHE A 76 3.50 -5.93 1.74
N TYR A 77 2.27 -5.49 1.80
CA TYR A 77 1.12 -6.32 2.14
C TYR A 77 0.08 -6.28 1.04
N THR A 78 -0.53 -7.42 0.79
CA THR A 78 -1.61 -7.54 -0.18
C THR A 78 -2.74 -8.40 0.40
N TRP A 79 -3.95 -7.87 0.36
CA TRP A 79 -5.16 -8.60 0.79
C TRP A 79 -6.11 -8.78 -0.38
N PRO A 80 -6.86 -9.89 -0.43
CA PRO A 80 -8.00 -9.97 -1.34
C PRO A 80 -9.04 -8.91 -1.00
N LYS A 81 -9.76 -8.45 -2.00
CA LYS A 81 -10.93 -7.59 -1.77
C LYS A 81 -11.86 -8.22 -0.73
N ASN A 82 -12.35 -7.43 0.20
CA ASN A 82 -13.24 -7.85 1.29
C ASN A 82 -12.61 -8.79 2.33
N SER A 83 -11.31 -8.97 2.31
CA SER A 83 -10.62 -9.71 3.37
C SER A 83 -10.51 -8.85 4.63
N PRO A 84 -10.71 -9.40 5.82
CA PRO A 84 -10.38 -8.69 7.04
C PRO A 84 -8.87 -8.49 7.12
N GLU A 85 -8.43 -7.25 7.24
CA GLU A 85 -7.01 -6.87 7.27
C GLU A 85 -6.23 -7.50 8.44
N GLU A 86 -6.93 -8.00 9.46
CA GLU A 86 -6.35 -8.57 10.66
C GLU A 86 -6.07 -10.08 10.57
N SER A 87 -6.44 -10.74 9.48
CA SER A 87 -6.27 -12.18 9.35
C SER A 87 -4.97 -12.54 8.65
N GLU A 88 -3.99 -13.03 9.41
CA GLU A 88 -2.66 -13.43 8.90
C GLU A 88 -2.69 -14.50 7.81
N ASP A 89 -3.75 -15.31 7.77
CA ASP A 89 -3.85 -16.42 6.81
C ASP A 89 -4.30 -16.00 5.41
N PHE A 90 -4.67 -14.73 5.23
CA PHE A 90 -5.30 -14.25 4.00
C PHE A 90 -4.58 -13.09 3.32
N TYR A 91 -3.32 -12.86 3.61
CA TYR A 91 -2.57 -11.82 2.93
C TYR A 91 -1.22 -12.33 2.42
N ASP A 92 -0.73 -11.69 1.37
CA ASP A 92 0.64 -11.87 0.94
C ASP A 92 1.50 -10.78 1.59
N CYS A 93 2.67 -11.19 2.07
CA CYS A 93 3.59 -10.29 2.73
C CYS A 93 4.99 -10.49 2.16
N ALA A 94 5.61 -9.41 1.73
CA ALA A 94 6.99 -9.40 1.30
C ALA A 94 7.78 -8.44 2.17
N GLN A 95 8.75 -8.97 2.91
CA GLN A 95 9.62 -8.18 3.79
C GLN A 95 11.02 -8.09 3.22
N PHE A 96 11.60 -6.89 3.29
CA PHE A 96 12.95 -6.61 2.86
C PHE A 96 13.71 -5.94 3.99
N TYR A 97 14.76 -6.58 4.45
CA TYR A 97 15.59 -6.09 5.56
C TYR A 97 16.88 -5.50 5.04
N GLY A 98 17.29 -4.37 5.60
CA GLY A 98 18.57 -3.73 5.30
C GLY A 98 19.32 -3.35 6.56
N CYS A 99 20.62 -3.56 6.53
CA CYS A 99 21.58 -2.94 7.41
C CYS A 99 22.23 -1.78 6.66
N ASP A 100 23.07 -0.98 7.30
CA ASP A 100 23.78 0.14 6.67
C ASP A 100 22.85 1.21 6.08
N TYR A 101 21.93 1.70 6.91
CA TYR A 101 20.96 2.73 6.56
C TYR A 101 19.94 2.32 5.49
N GLY A 102 19.90 1.06 5.08
CA GLY A 102 18.83 0.48 4.30
C GLY A 102 18.73 0.91 2.84
N ASN A 103 19.71 1.64 2.29
CA ASN A 103 19.63 2.15 0.92
C ASN A 103 19.44 1.03 -0.12
N LYS A 104 20.28 -0.01 -0.04
CA LYS A 104 20.18 -1.15 -0.95
C LYS A 104 18.88 -1.94 -0.74
N CYS A 105 18.45 -2.09 0.50
CA CYS A 105 17.19 -2.72 0.85
C CYS A 105 16.00 -1.93 0.28
N LYS A 106 16.05 -0.61 0.40
CA LYS A 106 15.02 0.28 -0.17
C LYS A 106 14.94 0.16 -1.68
N GLU A 107 16.08 0.16 -2.38
CA GLU A 107 16.12 -0.01 -3.83
C GLU A 107 15.52 -1.34 -4.27
N THR A 108 15.87 -2.43 -3.59
CA THR A 108 15.33 -3.77 -3.88
C THR A 108 13.82 -3.81 -3.62
N PHE A 109 13.36 -3.22 -2.53
CA PHE A 109 11.96 -3.10 -2.21
C PHE A 109 11.19 -2.30 -3.29
N GLU A 110 11.74 -1.17 -3.72
CA GLU A 110 11.15 -0.35 -4.78
C GLU A 110 11.06 -1.13 -6.09
N ASP A 111 12.10 -1.87 -6.46
CA ASP A 111 12.10 -2.72 -7.66
C ASP A 111 11.01 -3.80 -7.58
N PHE A 112 10.84 -4.40 -6.42
CA PHE A 112 9.78 -5.36 -6.17
C PHE A 112 8.39 -4.72 -6.33
N VAL A 113 8.17 -3.58 -5.69
CA VAL A 113 6.89 -2.87 -5.79
C VAL A 113 6.59 -2.48 -7.24
N HIS A 114 7.60 -1.99 -7.98
CA HIS A 114 7.44 -1.70 -9.41
C HIS A 114 7.00 -2.93 -10.19
N ALA A 115 7.61 -4.08 -9.94
CA ALA A 115 7.25 -5.32 -10.62
C ALA A 115 5.81 -5.76 -10.30
N VAL A 116 5.40 -5.64 -9.03
CA VAL A 116 4.03 -5.97 -8.62
C VAL A 116 3.02 -5.00 -9.23
N LEU A 117 3.32 -3.71 -9.26
CA LEU A 117 2.39 -2.71 -9.81
C LEU A 117 2.17 -2.85 -11.31
N LYS A 118 3.07 -3.49 -12.04
CA LYS A 118 2.83 -3.85 -13.45
C LYS A 118 1.68 -4.83 -13.63
N SER A 119 1.31 -5.55 -12.58
CA SER A 119 0.15 -6.45 -12.61
C SER A 119 -1.19 -5.71 -12.53
N VAL A 120 -1.19 -4.46 -12.12
CA VAL A 120 -2.44 -3.67 -11.94
C VAL A 120 -3.05 -3.35 -13.30
N ILE A 121 -4.30 -3.73 -13.47
CA ILE A 121 -5.07 -3.46 -14.70
C ILE A 121 -5.90 -2.19 -14.53
N SER A 122 -6.72 -2.14 -13.46
CA SER A 122 -7.64 -1.02 -13.21
C SER A 122 -8.16 -1.09 -11.79
N PRO A 123 -8.65 0.04 -11.22
CA PRO A 123 -9.45 -0.03 -10.01
C PRO A 123 -10.67 -0.92 -10.21
N ASP A 124 -11.08 -1.61 -9.16
CA ASP A 124 -12.30 -2.42 -9.21
C ASP A 124 -13.52 -1.55 -9.53
N LYS A 125 -14.29 -1.93 -10.54
CA LYS A 125 -15.40 -1.12 -11.05
C LYS A 125 -16.42 -0.79 -9.95
N GLN A 126 -16.81 -1.77 -9.16
CA GLN A 126 -17.80 -1.59 -8.10
C GLN A 126 -17.32 -0.59 -7.04
N TYR A 127 -16.07 -0.69 -6.66
CA TYR A 127 -15.47 0.26 -5.72
C TYR A 127 -15.32 1.64 -6.35
N SER A 128 -14.93 1.71 -7.61
CA SER A 128 -14.79 2.98 -8.33
C SER A 128 -16.11 3.73 -8.42
N GLU A 129 -17.21 3.06 -8.69
CA GLU A 129 -18.54 3.65 -8.72
C GLU A 129 -18.94 4.24 -7.36
N LYS A 130 -18.64 3.51 -6.27
CA LYS A 130 -18.87 3.98 -4.92
C LYS A 130 -18.04 5.22 -4.60
N LEU A 131 -16.77 5.20 -4.96
CA LEU A 131 -15.87 6.33 -4.74
C LEU A 131 -16.29 7.57 -5.52
N ILE A 132 -16.73 7.40 -6.76
CA ILE A 132 -17.26 8.51 -7.59
C ILE A 132 -18.45 9.14 -6.88
N ALA A 133 -19.40 8.34 -6.38
CA ALA A 133 -20.57 8.84 -5.67
C ALA A 133 -20.19 9.63 -4.41
N GLU A 134 -19.24 9.15 -3.63
CA GLU A 134 -18.73 9.85 -2.44
C GLU A 134 -18.08 11.19 -2.81
N LEU A 135 -17.24 11.21 -3.83
CA LEU A 135 -16.58 12.43 -4.30
C LEU A 135 -17.58 13.46 -4.83
N GLN A 136 -18.60 13.02 -5.56
CA GLN A 136 -19.66 13.90 -6.02
C GLN A 136 -20.45 14.53 -4.87
N GLN A 137 -20.69 13.77 -3.80
CA GLN A 137 -21.34 14.29 -2.61
C GLN A 137 -20.48 15.36 -1.93
N GLU A 138 -19.17 15.16 -1.83
CA GLU A 138 -18.24 16.14 -1.28
C GLU A 138 -18.24 17.44 -2.11
N VAL A 139 -18.21 17.33 -3.43
CA VAL A 139 -18.27 18.47 -4.35
C VAL A 139 -19.56 19.26 -4.14
N ASN A 140 -20.71 18.58 -4.08
CA ASN A 140 -22.00 19.21 -3.86
C ASN A 140 -22.06 19.96 -2.52
N THR A 141 -21.50 19.38 -1.44
CA THR A 141 -21.42 20.03 -0.14
C THR A 141 -20.55 21.29 -0.20
N LYS A 142 -19.41 21.24 -0.86
CA LYS A 142 -18.53 22.40 -1.04
C LYS A 142 -19.20 23.50 -1.86
N MET A 143 -19.94 23.14 -2.90
CA MET A 143 -20.67 24.12 -3.72
C MET A 143 -21.75 24.84 -2.89
N LYS A 144 -22.47 24.12 -2.05
CA LYS A 144 -23.45 24.72 -1.12
C LYS A 144 -22.78 25.70 -0.15
N ASN A 145 -21.62 25.33 0.38
CA ASN A 145 -20.87 26.18 1.28
C ASN A 145 -20.39 27.48 0.60
N ILE A 146 -19.94 27.37 -0.65
CA ILE A 146 -19.55 28.55 -1.46
C ILE A 146 -20.73 29.48 -1.63
N GLU A 147 -21.91 28.94 -1.96
CA GLU A 147 -23.13 29.72 -2.16
C GLU A 147 -23.54 30.45 -0.88
N LEU A 148 -23.48 29.76 0.28
CA LEU A 148 -23.74 30.37 1.58
C LEU A 148 -22.77 31.52 1.87
N LEU A 149 -21.48 31.33 1.61
CA LEU A 149 -20.47 32.36 1.84
C LEU A 149 -20.68 33.58 0.92
N LYS A 150 -21.04 33.35 -0.34
CA LYS A 150 -21.39 34.45 -1.28
C LYS A 150 -22.56 35.30 -0.78
N ASN A 151 -23.57 34.66 -0.18
CA ASN A 151 -24.73 35.34 0.35
C ASN A 151 -24.46 36.12 1.64
N LEU A 152 -23.34 35.86 2.32
CA LEU A 152 -22.91 36.56 3.52
C LEU A 152 -22.03 37.78 3.24
N ILE A 153 -21.57 37.95 2.04
CA ILE A 153 -20.77 39.07 1.60
C ILE A 153 -21.73 40.10 0.95
#